data_017d104c7bf386cee79144cea295ac9e
#
_entry.id   017d104c7bf386cee79144cea295ac9e
#
_cell.length_a   1.000
_cell.length_b   1.000
_cell.length_c   1.000
_cell.angle_alpha   90.00
_cell.angle_beta   90.00
_cell.angle_gamma   90.00
#
_symmetry.space_group_name_H-M   'P 1'
#
loop_
_entity.id
_entity.type
_entity.pdbx_description
1 polymer ?
#
loop_
_entity_poly.entity_id
_entity_poly.type
_entity_poly.pdbx_seq_one_letter_code
_entity_poly.pdbx_strand_id
1 'polypeptide(L)'
;VELPRQAFLQKVIVPLFTRIGELWRSGKLKIVNEHMASVVVRSMLWDMLRALEIAETAPRLVVATPVGHWHEFGALVSALAALESGWRALYFGPNLPSEEIVYAVKKCDAAALTLSIGHCLNDKRLPLELLKIRRAVGRRMPIFIGGGGVVSVRQTAAEINAVVVDDLTAFRDQLERFMREASEKQH
;
A
#
# COMPACT_ATOMS: atom_id res chain seq x y z
N VAL A 1 -0.55 -29.11 -4.80
CA VAL A 1 -0.96 -28.40 -3.58
C VAL A 1 -1.06 -26.92 -3.95
N GLU A 2 -2.28 -26.40 -4.04
CA GLU A 2 -2.47 -24.96 -4.27
C GLU A 2 -2.17 -24.22 -2.98
N LEU A 3 -1.25 -23.26 -3.05
CA LEU A 3 -0.99 -22.34 -1.93
C LEU A 3 -2.16 -21.36 -1.82
N PRO A 4 -2.74 -21.18 -0.62
CA PRO A 4 -3.68 -20.09 -0.39
C PRO A 4 -3.06 -18.74 -0.82
N ARG A 5 -3.86 -17.87 -1.44
CA ARG A 5 -3.38 -16.59 -1.99
C ARG A 5 -2.59 -15.77 -0.98
N GLN A 6 -3.05 -15.69 0.26
CA GLN A 6 -2.34 -15.01 1.34
C GLN A 6 -0.94 -15.59 1.57
N ALA A 7 -0.83 -16.93 1.62
CA ALA A 7 0.45 -17.59 1.77
C ALA A 7 1.37 -17.36 0.57
N PHE A 8 0.80 -17.32 -0.64
CA PHE A 8 1.53 -17.00 -1.86
C PHE A 8 2.11 -15.58 -1.81
N LEU A 9 1.31 -14.58 -1.44
CA LEU A 9 1.80 -13.21 -1.30
C LEU A 9 2.92 -13.09 -0.27
N GLN A 10 2.76 -13.70 0.92
CA GLN A 10 3.73 -13.58 2.01
C GLN A 10 4.98 -14.42 1.80
N LYS A 11 4.84 -15.65 1.29
CA LYS A 11 5.94 -16.62 1.23
C LYS A 11 6.65 -16.64 -0.12
N VAL A 12 6.03 -16.10 -1.17
CA VAL A 12 6.62 -16.10 -2.52
C VAL A 12 6.84 -14.67 -3.01
N ILE A 13 5.78 -13.86 -3.11
CA ILE A 13 5.86 -12.54 -3.76
C ILE A 13 6.72 -11.56 -2.97
N VAL A 14 6.46 -11.38 -1.68
CA VAL A 14 7.22 -10.44 -0.86
C VAL A 14 8.70 -10.82 -0.77
N PRO A 15 9.08 -12.08 -0.48
CA PRO A 15 10.49 -12.51 -0.52
C PRO A 15 11.15 -12.37 -1.89
N LEU A 16 10.41 -12.64 -2.98
CA LEU A 16 10.92 -12.49 -4.34
C LEU A 16 11.35 -11.03 -4.61
N PHE A 17 10.50 -10.06 -4.27
CA PHE A 17 10.84 -8.64 -4.46
C PHE A 17 11.98 -8.19 -3.57
N THR A 18 12.02 -8.65 -2.35
CA THR A 18 13.15 -8.39 -1.44
C THR A 18 14.44 -8.89 -2.09
N ARG A 19 14.42 -10.12 -2.61
CA ARG A 19 15.58 -10.73 -3.25
C ARG A 19 16.00 -10.05 -4.54
N ILE A 20 15.06 -9.66 -5.39
CA ILE A 20 15.33 -8.89 -6.62
C ILE A 20 15.98 -7.56 -6.25
N GLY A 21 15.46 -6.84 -5.26
CA GLY A 21 16.00 -5.57 -4.80
C GLY A 21 17.41 -5.69 -4.21
N GLU A 22 17.72 -6.77 -3.48
CA GLU A 22 19.05 -7.05 -2.96
C GLU A 22 20.06 -7.33 -4.08
N LEU A 23 19.68 -8.18 -5.03
CA LEU A 23 20.53 -8.53 -6.17
C LEU A 23 20.82 -7.31 -7.06
N TRP A 24 19.81 -6.47 -7.28
CA TRP A 24 19.98 -5.22 -8.02
C TRP A 24 20.93 -4.25 -7.28
N ARG A 25 20.71 -3.99 -6.00
CA ARG A 25 21.55 -3.10 -5.18
C ARG A 25 23.00 -3.58 -5.08
N SER A 26 23.22 -4.90 -5.06
CA SER A 26 24.56 -5.49 -5.04
C SER A 26 25.22 -5.58 -6.42
N GLY A 27 24.58 -5.08 -7.49
CA GLY A 27 25.09 -5.14 -8.86
C GLY A 27 25.08 -6.54 -9.49
N LYS A 28 24.49 -7.54 -8.80
CA LYS A 28 24.42 -8.92 -9.30
C LYS A 28 23.28 -9.15 -10.29
N LEU A 29 22.33 -8.23 -10.36
CA LEU A 29 21.20 -8.25 -11.30
C LEU A 29 21.28 -7.02 -12.20
N LYS A 30 21.28 -7.25 -13.52
CA LYS A 30 21.21 -6.16 -14.49
C LYS A 30 19.82 -5.54 -14.48
N ILE A 31 19.74 -4.22 -14.70
CA ILE A 31 18.49 -3.46 -14.71
C ILE A 31 17.43 -4.04 -15.66
N VAL A 32 17.86 -4.56 -16.82
CA VAL A 32 16.94 -5.18 -17.79
C VAL A 32 16.25 -6.42 -17.22
N ASN A 33 16.96 -7.23 -16.42
CA ASN A 33 16.42 -8.43 -15.83
C ASN A 33 15.45 -8.09 -14.68
N GLU A 34 15.76 -7.04 -13.90
CA GLU A 34 14.86 -6.49 -12.88
C GLU A 34 13.57 -5.99 -13.54
N HIS A 35 13.66 -5.23 -14.63
CA HIS A 35 12.51 -4.74 -15.37
C HIS A 35 11.65 -5.87 -15.93
N MET A 36 12.25 -6.90 -16.53
CA MET A 36 11.50 -8.08 -17.02
C MET A 36 10.76 -8.79 -15.90
N ALA A 37 11.43 -9.05 -14.76
CA ALA A 37 10.80 -9.66 -13.60
C ALA A 37 9.63 -8.79 -13.07
N SER A 38 9.84 -7.48 -13.02
CA SER A 38 8.85 -6.50 -12.59
C SER A 38 7.61 -6.51 -13.47
N VAL A 39 7.77 -6.56 -14.81
CA VAL A 39 6.64 -6.63 -15.75
C VAL A 39 5.81 -7.90 -15.52
N VAL A 40 6.47 -9.06 -15.41
CA VAL A 40 5.79 -10.35 -15.23
C VAL A 40 4.99 -10.36 -13.92
N VAL A 41 5.63 -9.97 -12.82
CA VAL A 41 4.98 -10.02 -11.50
C VAL A 41 3.88 -8.97 -11.39
N ARG A 42 4.07 -7.79 -11.98
CA ARG A 42 3.01 -6.77 -12.07
C ARG A 42 1.78 -7.31 -12.77
N SER A 43 1.94 -7.94 -13.94
CA SER A 43 0.82 -8.54 -14.68
C SER A 43 0.07 -9.56 -13.84
N MET A 44 0.81 -10.46 -13.18
CA MET A 44 0.22 -11.47 -12.30
C MET A 44 -0.56 -10.86 -11.13
N LEU A 45 -0.01 -9.83 -10.46
CA LEU A 45 -0.71 -9.15 -9.36
C LEU A 45 -1.98 -8.44 -9.85
N TRP A 46 -1.95 -7.84 -11.05
CA TRP A 46 -3.13 -7.25 -11.67
C TRP A 46 -4.20 -8.29 -12.01
N ASP A 47 -3.81 -9.46 -12.50
CA ASP A 47 -4.76 -10.56 -12.76
C ASP A 47 -5.41 -11.05 -11.45
N MET A 48 -4.63 -11.15 -10.39
CA MET A 48 -5.14 -11.49 -9.06
C MET A 48 -6.12 -10.44 -8.51
N LEU A 49 -5.82 -9.13 -8.70
CA LEU A 49 -6.70 -8.04 -8.29
C LEU A 49 -8.05 -8.10 -9.03
N ARG A 50 -8.03 -8.34 -10.34
CA ARG A 50 -9.24 -8.42 -11.17
C ARG A 50 -10.10 -9.65 -10.89
N ALA A 51 -9.49 -10.73 -10.42
CA ALA A 51 -10.19 -11.97 -10.10
C ALA A 51 -10.98 -11.92 -8.78
N LEU A 52 -10.86 -10.85 -7.98
CA LEU A 52 -11.56 -10.70 -6.71
C LEU A 52 -12.84 -9.87 -6.88
N GLU A 53 -13.97 -10.52 -6.62
CA GLU A 53 -15.26 -9.86 -6.54
C GLU A 53 -15.49 -9.33 -5.12
N ILE A 54 -15.77 -8.05 -5.01
CA ILE A 54 -16.02 -7.37 -3.74
C ILE A 54 -17.37 -6.68 -3.80
N ALA A 55 -18.16 -6.81 -2.75
CA ALA A 55 -19.46 -6.17 -2.64
C ALA A 55 -19.39 -4.67 -2.91
N GLU A 56 -20.38 -4.09 -3.60
CA GLU A 56 -20.43 -2.66 -3.88
C GLU A 56 -20.51 -1.81 -2.61
N THR A 57 -21.10 -2.37 -1.55
CA THR A 57 -21.26 -1.75 -0.24
C THR A 57 -20.00 -1.81 0.63
N ALA A 58 -18.95 -2.53 0.18
CA ALA A 58 -17.70 -2.64 0.93
C ALA A 58 -17.03 -1.28 1.13
N PRO A 59 -16.41 -1.02 2.27
CA PRO A 59 -15.70 0.22 2.53
C PRO A 59 -14.55 0.39 1.54
N ARG A 60 -14.38 1.61 1.03
CA ARG A 60 -13.36 1.91 0.03
C ARG A 60 -12.05 2.28 0.69
N LEU A 61 -10.98 1.68 0.21
CA LEU A 61 -9.60 1.97 0.60
C LEU A 61 -8.85 2.52 -0.61
N VAL A 62 -8.38 3.76 -0.54
CA VAL A 62 -7.45 4.29 -1.54
C VAL A 62 -6.05 3.75 -1.24
N VAL A 63 -5.39 3.22 -2.27
CA VAL A 63 -4.01 2.71 -2.19
C VAL A 63 -3.16 3.46 -3.19
N ALA A 64 -2.04 4.04 -2.74
CA ALA A 64 -1.15 4.81 -3.59
C ALA A 64 0.30 4.74 -3.12
N THR A 65 1.22 5.20 -3.96
CA THR A 65 2.56 5.59 -3.54
C THR A 65 2.74 7.10 -3.73
N PRO A 66 3.34 7.81 -2.77
CA PRO A 66 3.56 9.25 -2.87
C PRO A 66 4.52 9.63 -4.00
N VAL A 67 4.56 10.90 -4.35
CA VAL A 67 5.51 11.46 -5.32
C VAL A 67 6.96 11.09 -4.96
N GLY A 68 7.75 10.72 -5.96
CA GLY A 68 9.11 10.21 -5.79
C GLY A 68 9.20 8.69 -5.56
N HIS A 69 8.10 8.01 -5.24
CA HIS A 69 8.04 6.57 -4.98
C HIS A 69 7.46 5.81 -6.18
N TRP A 70 8.36 5.29 -7.04
CA TRP A 70 8.00 4.56 -8.25
C TRP A 70 7.79 3.05 -8.04
N HIS A 71 8.28 2.50 -6.91
CA HIS A 71 8.13 1.09 -6.58
C HIS A 71 6.72 0.80 -6.08
N GLU A 72 5.89 0.22 -6.95
CA GLU A 72 4.47 0.02 -6.72
C GLU A 72 4.07 -1.34 -6.13
N PHE A 73 5.00 -2.31 -6.07
CA PHE A 73 4.66 -3.67 -5.64
C PHE A 73 4.07 -3.74 -4.23
N GLY A 74 4.63 -2.95 -3.30
CA GLY A 74 4.06 -2.83 -1.95
C GLY A 74 2.62 -2.35 -1.96
N ALA A 75 2.28 -1.40 -2.83
CA ALA A 75 0.92 -0.91 -2.99
C ALA A 75 -0.01 -1.98 -3.60
N LEU A 76 0.42 -2.68 -4.66
CA LEU A 76 -0.36 -3.75 -5.29
C LEU A 76 -0.64 -4.91 -4.31
N VAL A 77 0.37 -5.32 -3.54
CA VAL A 77 0.22 -6.37 -2.53
C VAL A 77 -0.68 -5.91 -1.38
N SER A 78 -0.59 -4.63 -0.97
CA SER A 78 -1.51 -4.06 0.01
C SER A 78 -2.94 -4.00 -0.51
N ALA A 79 -3.14 -3.65 -1.79
CA ALA A 79 -4.46 -3.66 -2.40
C ALA A 79 -5.07 -5.07 -2.43
N LEU A 80 -4.28 -6.10 -2.77
CA LEU A 80 -4.71 -7.50 -2.70
C LEU A 80 -5.09 -7.93 -1.28
N ALA A 81 -4.25 -7.59 -0.30
CA ALA A 81 -4.51 -7.91 1.09
C ALA A 81 -5.80 -7.23 1.59
N ALA A 82 -6.05 -6.00 1.17
CA ALA A 82 -7.27 -5.28 1.52
C ALA A 82 -8.53 -5.91 0.89
N LEU A 83 -8.47 -6.29 -0.39
CA LEU A 83 -9.56 -7.01 -1.06
C LEU A 83 -9.89 -8.33 -0.34
N GLU A 84 -8.87 -9.10 0.06
CA GLU A 84 -9.04 -10.33 0.83
C GLU A 84 -9.64 -10.09 2.23
N SER A 85 -9.44 -8.90 2.79
CA SER A 85 -10.03 -8.45 4.06
C SER A 85 -11.41 -7.79 3.90
N GLY A 86 -12.04 -7.91 2.73
CA GLY A 86 -13.39 -7.39 2.48
C GLY A 86 -13.47 -5.88 2.19
N TRP A 87 -12.34 -5.23 1.89
CA TRP A 87 -12.30 -3.83 1.48
C TRP A 87 -12.35 -3.69 -0.03
N ARG A 88 -12.95 -2.63 -0.53
CA ARG A 88 -12.86 -2.24 -1.93
C ARG A 88 -11.61 -1.39 -2.15
N ALA A 89 -10.49 -2.05 -2.44
CA ALA A 89 -9.22 -1.38 -2.69
C ALA A 89 -9.21 -0.69 -4.06
N LEU A 90 -8.90 0.59 -4.07
CA LEU A 90 -8.79 1.45 -5.24
C LEU A 90 -7.33 1.88 -5.39
N TYR A 91 -6.61 1.21 -6.28
CA TYR A 91 -5.21 1.50 -6.56
C TYR A 91 -5.08 2.47 -7.73
N PHE A 92 -4.41 3.60 -7.51
CA PHE A 92 -4.27 4.69 -8.48
C PHE A 92 -2.89 4.79 -9.14
N GLY A 93 -2.03 3.80 -8.94
CA GLY A 93 -0.70 3.81 -9.52
C GLY A 93 0.38 4.42 -8.61
N PRO A 94 1.64 4.39 -9.06
CA PRO A 94 2.75 4.94 -8.32
C PRO A 94 2.95 6.45 -8.56
N ASN A 95 3.75 7.07 -7.68
CA ASN A 95 4.26 8.43 -7.84
C ASN A 95 3.18 9.51 -7.92
N LEU A 96 2.17 9.44 -7.06
CA LEU A 96 1.09 10.44 -7.03
C LEU A 96 1.43 11.64 -6.14
N PRO A 97 1.21 12.88 -6.62
CA PRO A 97 1.23 14.08 -5.79
C PRO A 97 0.21 14.03 -4.65
N SER A 98 0.50 14.72 -3.54
CA SER A 98 -0.39 14.73 -2.37
C SER A 98 -1.79 15.24 -2.70
N GLU A 99 -1.93 16.24 -3.57
CA GLU A 99 -3.21 16.78 -4.02
C GLU A 99 -4.05 15.77 -4.79
N GLU A 100 -3.42 14.92 -5.63
CA GLU A 100 -4.11 13.88 -6.38
C GLU A 100 -4.55 12.72 -5.46
N ILE A 101 -3.71 12.36 -4.47
CA ILE A 101 -4.08 11.39 -3.45
C ILE A 101 -5.30 11.89 -2.66
N VAL A 102 -5.29 13.15 -2.24
CA VAL A 102 -6.41 13.77 -1.51
C VAL A 102 -7.66 13.83 -2.38
N TYR A 103 -7.52 14.19 -3.66
CA TYR A 103 -8.62 14.18 -4.61
C TYR A 103 -9.24 12.79 -4.73
N ALA A 104 -8.42 11.74 -4.92
CA ALA A 104 -8.87 10.36 -5.01
C ALA A 104 -9.63 9.92 -3.74
N VAL A 105 -9.09 10.21 -2.55
CA VAL A 105 -9.74 9.91 -1.27
C VAL A 105 -11.14 10.53 -1.20
N LYS A 106 -11.26 11.82 -1.52
CA LYS A 106 -12.53 12.55 -1.47
C LYS A 106 -13.51 12.10 -2.56
N LYS A 107 -13.02 11.96 -3.79
CA LYS A 107 -13.84 11.58 -4.95
C LYS A 107 -14.43 10.19 -4.82
N CYS A 108 -13.66 9.27 -4.23
CA CYS A 108 -14.11 7.90 -4.02
C CYS A 108 -14.85 7.69 -2.69
N ASP A 109 -15.03 8.74 -1.88
CA ASP A 109 -15.59 8.61 -0.54
C ASP A 109 -14.91 7.49 0.24
N ALA A 110 -13.58 7.54 0.28
CA ALA A 110 -12.79 6.48 0.87
C ALA A 110 -12.88 6.49 2.40
N ALA A 111 -13.06 5.31 2.99
CA ALA A 111 -13.07 5.12 4.43
C ALA A 111 -11.67 5.09 5.04
N ALA A 112 -10.64 4.80 4.23
CA ALA A 112 -9.24 4.79 4.67
C ALA A 112 -8.28 5.03 3.48
N LEU A 113 -7.02 5.34 3.82
CA LEU A 113 -5.92 5.56 2.88
C LEU A 113 -4.74 4.67 3.26
N THR A 114 -4.15 3.99 2.27
CA THR A 114 -2.89 3.25 2.41
C THR A 114 -1.82 3.87 1.52
N LEU A 115 -0.66 4.17 2.11
CA LEU A 115 0.50 4.69 1.42
C LEU A 115 1.65 3.69 1.49
N SER A 116 2.11 3.22 0.33
CA SER A 116 3.29 2.36 0.25
C SER A 116 4.52 3.20 -0.03
N ILE A 117 5.47 3.18 0.92
CA ILE A 117 6.71 3.95 0.86
C ILE A 117 7.84 3.01 0.43
N GLY A 118 8.33 3.17 -0.79
CA GLY A 118 9.50 2.44 -1.29
C GLY A 118 10.80 2.97 -0.67
N HIS A 119 11.88 2.19 -0.81
CA HIS A 119 13.22 2.68 -0.46
C HIS A 119 13.59 3.85 -1.36
N CYS A 120 13.60 5.04 -0.81
CA CYS A 120 14.13 6.25 -1.44
C CYS A 120 15.16 6.87 -0.49
N LEU A 121 16.41 7.00 -0.95
CA LEU A 121 17.44 7.61 -0.15
C LEU A 121 17.23 9.12 -0.11
N ASN A 122 17.11 9.70 1.09
CA ASN A 122 17.05 11.14 1.34
C ASN A 122 15.88 11.91 0.70
N ASP A 123 14.69 11.33 0.66
CA ASP A 123 13.52 12.11 0.25
C ASP A 123 13.08 13.10 1.34
N LYS A 124 13.63 14.32 1.28
CA LYS A 124 13.29 15.42 2.18
C LYS A 124 11.88 15.99 1.96
N ARG A 125 11.20 15.64 0.86
CA ARG A 125 9.86 16.14 0.51
C ARG A 125 8.77 15.28 1.14
N LEU A 126 8.99 14.00 1.26
CA LEU A 126 8.00 13.04 1.72
C LEU A 126 7.34 13.44 3.06
N PRO A 127 8.06 13.88 4.12
CA PRO A 127 7.43 14.33 5.35
C PRO A 127 6.43 15.48 5.13
N LEU A 128 6.76 16.44 4.29
CA LEU A 128 5.87 17.56 3.98
C LEU A 128 4.64 17.12 3.19
N GLU A 129 4.79 16.20 2.24
CA GLU A 129 3.67 15.62 1.48
C GLU A 129 2.72 14.84 2.39
N LEU A 130 3.23 14.05 3.33
CA LEU A 130 2.42 13.34 4.32
C LEU A 130 1.63 14.30 5.22
N LEU A 131 2.26 15.40 5.67
CA LEU A 131 1.58 16.44 6.44
C LEU A 131 0.47 17.14 5.64
N LYS A 132 0.69 17.43 4.35
CA LYS A 132 -0.33 18.01 3.46
C LYS A 132 -1.52 17.06 3.32
N ILE A 133 -1.26 15.77 3.05
CA ILE A 133 -2.31 14.75 2.96
C ILE A 133 -3.13 14.74 4.25
N ARG A 134 -2.50 14.61 5.43
CA ARG A 134 -3.20 14.57 6.71
C ARG A 134 -4.07 15.78 6.95
N ARG A 135 -3.56 16.99 6.68
CA ARG A 135 -4.34 18.23 6.83
C ARG A 135 -5.59 18.25 5.95
N ALA A 136 -5.47 17.75 4.72
CA ALA A 136 -6.54 17.81 3.73
C ALA A 136 -7.60 16.70 3.86
N VAL A 137 -7.22 15.50 4.34
CA VAL A 137 -8.17 14.40 4.59
C VAL A 137 -8.77 14.44 6.01
N GLY A 138 -8.19 15.23 6.92
CA GLY A 138 -8.69 15.40 8.26
C GLY A 138 -8.15 14.34 9.26
N ARG A 139 -8.28 14.65 10.56
CA ARG A 139 -7.70 13.83 11.64
C ARG A 139 -8.37 12.46 11.82
N ARG A 140 -9.63 12.32 11.41
CA ARG A 140 -10.41 11.08 11.58
C ARG A 140 -10.13 10.03 10.51
N MET A 141 -9.61 10.42 9.36
CA MET A 141 -9.28 9.50 8.26
C MET A 141 -8.14 8.57 8.70
N PRO A 142 -8.35 7.25 8.71
CA PRO A 142 -7.27 6.29 8.94
C PRO A 142 -6.27 6.35 7.80
N ILE A 143 -4.99 6.49 8.14
CA ILE A 143 -3.89 6.40 7.17
C ILE A 143 -2.98 5.28 7.62
N PHE A 144 -2.81 4.29 6.75
CA PHE A 144 -1.84 3.21 6.93
C PHE A 144 -0.60 3.52 6.10
N ILE A 145 0.57 3.33 6.68
CA ILE A 145 1.85 3.55 6.00
C ILE A 145 2.70 2.31 6.15
N GLY A 146 3.10 1.73 5.02
CA GLY A 146 3.96 0.55 4.99
C GLY A 146 5.02 0.63 3.90
N GLY A 147 5.82 -0.44 3.79
CA GLY A 147 6.87 -0.57 2.78
C GLY A 147 8.27 -0.32 3.32
N GLY A 148 9.28 -0.72 2.53
CA GLY A 148 10.67 -0.74 2.97
C GLY A 148 11.29 0.62 3.32
N GLY A 149 10.67 1.72 2.88
CA GLY A 149 11.11 3.08 3.17
C GLY A 149 10.47 3.71 4.41
N VAL A 150 9.57 3.02 5.10
CA VAL A 150 8.79 3.57 6.23
C VAL A 150 9.67 4.08 7.38
N VAL A 151 10.85 3.50 7.56
CA VAL A 151 11.81 3.91 8.61
C VAL A 151 12.16 5.39 8.50
N SER A 152 12.27 5.92 7.28
CA SER A 152 12.62 7.33 7.03
C SER A 152 11.53 8.32 7.44
N VAL A 153 10.30 7.87 7.64
CA VAL A 153 9.13 8.71 7.95
C VAL A 153 8.40 8.31 9.24
N ARG A 154 8.97 7.43 10.07
CA ARG A 154 8.33 6.98 11.33
C ARG A 154 7.93 8.13 12.23
N GLN A 155 8.77 9.15 12.37
CA GLN A 155 8.47 10.33 13.17
C GLN A 155 7.28 11.09 12.59
N THR A 156 7.30 11.38 11.29
CA THR A 156 6.18 12.05 10.60
C THR A 156 4.91 11.23 10.66
N ALA A 157 5.00 9.90 10.52
CA ALA A 157 3.84 9.01 10.65
C ALA A 157 3.19 9.14 12.03
N ALA A 158 3.99 9.22 13.10
CA ALA A 158 3.48 9.47 14.45
C ALA A 158 2.84 10.87 14.58
N GLU A 159 3.48 11.92 14.06
CA GLU A 159 2.97 13.30 14.06
C GLU A 159 1.60 13.43 13.38
N ILE A 160 1.42 12.70 12.26
CA ILE A 160 0.15 12.68 11.52
C ILE A 160 -0.85 11.64 12.02
N ASN A 161 -0.56 10.95 13.11
CA ASN A 161 -1.38 9.86 13.64
C ASN A 161 -1.71 8.81 12.57
N ALA A 162 -0.70 8.39 11.81
CA ALA A 162 -0.81 7.29 10.86
C ALA A 162 -0.39 5.97 11.51
N VAL A 163 -1.03 4.90 11.11
CA VAL A 163 -0.69 3.54 11.55
C VAL A 163 0.44 3.01 10.68
N VAL A 164 1.59 2.79 11.28
CA VAL A 164 2.70 2.12 10.59
C VAL A 164 2.45 0.62 10.61
N VAL A 165 2.54 -0.01 9.43
CA VAL A 165 2.38 -1.45 9.24
C VAL A 165 3.71 -2.03 8.74
N ASP A 166 4.27 -2.95 9.51
CA ASP A 166 5.58 -3.53 9.23
C ASP A 166 5.49 -4.71 8.25
N ASP A 167 4.33 -5.38 8.18
CA ASP A 167 4.07 -6.48 7.25
C ASP A 167 2.59 -6.60 6.87
N LEU A 168 2.28 -7.55 5.98
CA LEU A 168 0.92 -7.78 5.50
C LEU A 168 -0.01 -8.36 6.55
N THR A 169 0.51 -9.09 7.54
CA THR A 169 -0.31 -9.63 8.63
C THR A 169 -0.78 -8.50 9.51
N ALA A 170 0.14 -7.66 9.97
CA ALA A 170 -0.17 -6.46 10.74
C ALA A 170 -1.14 -5.54 9.98
N PHE A 171 -0.98 -5.41 8.67
CA PHE A 171 -1.89 -4.61 7.85
C PHE A 171 -3.31 -5.18 7.83
N ARG A 172 -3.48 -6.49 7.62
CA ARG A 172 -4.79 -7.16 7.65
C ARG A 172 -5.46 -7.02 9.02
N ASP A 173 -4.72 -7.25 10.09
CA ASP A 173 -5.23 -7.12 11.46
C ASP A 173 -5.80 -5.70 11.72
N GLN A 174 -5.11 -4.66 11.22
CA GLN A 174 -5.58 -3.29 11.32
C GLN A 174 -6.85 -3.05 10.48
N LEU A 175 -6.92 -3.57 9.26
CA LEU A 175 -8.11 -3.45 8.42
C LEU A 175 -9.32 -4.15 9.02
N GLU A 176 -9.15 -5.35 9.57
CA GLU A 176 -10.22 -6.10 10.24
C GLU A 176 -10.68 -5.41 11.53
N ARG A 177 -9.74 -4.89 12.31
CA ARG A 177 -10.05 -4.10 13.49
C ARG A 177 -10.92 -2.90 13.14
N PHE A 178 -10.54 -2.18 12.09
CA PHE A 178 -11.28 -1.00 11.65
C PHE A 178 -12.71 -1.36 11.20
N MET A 179 -12.89 -2.48 10.51
CA MET A 179 -14.20 -2.98 10.10
C MET A 179 -15.10 -3.29 11.31
N ARG A 180 -14.55 -3.94 12.35
CA ARG A 180 -15.28 -4.23 13.60
C ARG A 180 -15.73 -2.95 14.31
N GLU A 181 -14.80 -2.00 14.49
CA GLU A 181 -15.10 -0.71 15.15
C GLU A 181 -16.14 0.13 14.39
N ALA A 182 -16.16 0.04 13.04
CA ALA A 182 -17.16 0.70 12.22
C ALA A 182 -18.55 0.07 12.34
N SER A 183 -18.62 -1.25 12.43
CA SER A 183 -19.88 -2.00 12.61
C SER A 183 -20.51 -1.75 13.98
N GLU A 184 -19.69 -1.66 15.04
CA GLU A 184 -20.15 -1.39 16.40
C GLU A 184 -20.73 0.02 16.57
N LYS A 185 -20.31 0.99 15.77
CA LYS A 185 -20.82 2.38 15.82
C LYS A 185 -22.15 2.58 15.07
N GLN A 186 -22.58 1.59 14.30
CA GLN A 186 -23.84 1.61 13.55
C GLN A 186 -25.00 0.96 14.30
N HIS A 187 -24.72 0.33 15.45
CA HIS A 187 -25.69 -0.26 16.36
C HIS A 187 -25.77 0.56 17.64
#